data_4fcdd426c8364f1bbcd646f76763d4e1
#
_entry.id   4fcdd426c8364f1bbcd646f76763d4e1
#
_cell.length_a   1.000
_cell.length_b   1.000
_cell.length_c   1.000
_cell.angle_alpha   90.00
_cell.angle_beta   90.00
_cell.angle_gamma   90.00
#
_symmetry.space_group_name_H-M   'P 1'
#
loop_
_entity.id
_entity.type
_entity.pdbx_description
1 polymer ?
#
loop_
_entity_poly.entity_id
_entity_poly.type
_entity_poly.pdbx_seq_one_letter_code
_entity_poly.pdbx_strand_id
1 'polypeptide(L)'
;MSSGKASSLPPLSPAEQALMDLIWQKQPVSTGDLLSSVNEGRAEPITRSTLQTQLTRLETKGWLLSDDQGRARLYRSSLTEKGGRGKVLTELKQRFFGGSGMSLIRCLVEDGGLTDEEMAELNELIETHRKGNQP
;
A
#
# COMPACT_ATOMS: atom_id res chain seq x y z
N MET A 1 -3.45 23.17 -5.95
CA MET A 1 -2.47 22.14 -6.24
C MET A 1 -2.27 21.13 -5.16
N SER A 2 -2.66 21.42 -3.95
CA SER A 2 -2.52 20.47 -2.88
C SER A 2 -3.28 19.18 -3.13
N SER A 3 -4.38 19.26 -3.85
CA SER A 3 -5.18 18.07 -4.13
C SER A 3 -4.44 17.06 -5.01
N GLY A 4 -3.45 17.52 -5.76
CA GLY A 4 -2.67 16.64 -6.60
C GLY A 4 -1.50 15.99 -5.88
N LYS A 5 -1.26 16.37 -4.63
CA LYS A 5 -0.08 15.91 -3.93
C LYS A 5 -0.05 14.40 -3.72
N ALA A 6 -1.18 13.83 -3.28
CA ALA A 6 -1.25 12.39 -3.08
C ALA A 6 -1.10 11.65 -4.39
N SER A 7 -1.66 12.18 -5.48
CA SER A 7 -1.57 11.53 -6.77
C SER A 7 -0.24 11.78 -7.46
N SER A 8 0.61 12.66 -6.90
CA SER A 8 1.91 12.96 -7.47
C SER A 8 3.06 12.38 -6.65
N LEU A 9 2.77 11.55 -5.66
CA LEU A 9 3.83 10.91 -4.89
C LEU A 9 4.68 10.02 -5.79
N PRO A 10 6.00 10.05 -5.64
CA PRO A 10 6.87 9.20 -6.45
C PRO A 10 6.54 7.73 -6.28
N PRO A 11 6.73 6.92 -7.32
CA PRO A 11 6.45 5.50 -7.21
C PRO A 11 7.41 4.80 -6.24
N LEU A 12 6.95 3.69 -5.71
CA LEU A 12 7.73 2.89 -4.77
C LEU A 12 8.46 1.78 -5.52
N SER A 13 9.69 1.50 -5.11
CA SER A 13 10.38 0.30 -5.57
C SER A 13 9.76 -0.91 -4.88
N PRO A 14 10.04 -2.14 -5.37
CA PRO A 14 9.51 -3.33 -4.70
C PRO A 14 9.89 -3.42 -3.21
N ALA A 15 11.12 -3.05 -2.87
CA ALA A 15 11.57 -3.06 -1.48
C ALA A 15 10.82 -2.01 -0.67
N GLU A 16 10.61 -0.84 -1.23
CA GLU A 16 9.86 0.22 -0.58
C GLU A 16 8.39 -0.17 -0.40
N GLN A 17 7.82 -0.84 -1.40
CA GLN A 17 6.44 -1.30 -1.31
C GLN A 17 6.28 -2.31 -0.16
N ALA A 18 7.20 -3.26 -0.06
CA ALA A 18 7.16 -4.24 1.01
C ALA A 18 7.24 -3.57 2.38
N LEU A 19 8.08 -2.56 2.48
CA LEU A 19 8.24 -1.82 3.72
C LEU A 19 6.96 -1.04 4.07
N MET A 20 6.36 -0.39 3.08
CA MET A 20 5.11 0.33 3.30
C MET A 20 3.98 -0.61 3.72
N ASP A 21 3.93 -1.81 3.15
CA ASP A 21 2.93 -2.80 3.53
C ASP A 21 3.02 -3.14 5.03
N LEU A 22 4.24 -3.29 5.53
CA LEU A 22 4.45 -3.54 6.95
C LEU A 22 4.05 -2.35 7.81
N ILE A 23 4.40 -1.15 7.35
CA ILE A 23 4.05 0.06 8.08
C ILE A 23 2.55 0.23 8.17
N TRP A 24 1.82 -0.01 7.09
CA TRP A 24 0.36 0.09 7.11
C TRP A 24 -0.26 -0.87 8.11
N GLN A 25 0.34 -2.06 8.28
CA GLN A 25 -0.17 -3.04 9.23
C GLN A 25 0.12 -2.67 10.68
N LYS A 26 1.27 -2.04 10.91
CA LYS A 26 1.77 -1.85 12.27
C LYS A 26 1.76 -0.41 12.77
N GLN A 27 1.43 0.53 11.92
CA GLN A 27 1.52 1.95 12.29
C GLN A 27 0.65 2.32 13.48
N PRO A 28 1.10 3.22 14.34
CA PRO A 28 2.43 3.82 14.31
C PRO A 28 3.49 2.83 14.79
N VAL A 29 4.66 2.87 14.19
CA VAL A 29 5.68 1.84 14.45
C VAL A 29 7.06 2.49 14.60
N SER A 30 7.84 1.99 15.55
CA SER A 30 9.21 2.47 15.77
C SER A 30 10.17 1.79 14.80
N THR A 31 11.34 2.40 14.64
CA THR A 31 12.39 1.81 13.81
C THR A 31 12.77 0.43 14.32
N GLY A 32 12.88 0.27 15.65
CA GLY A 32 13.26 -1.02 16.24
C GLY A 32 12.23 -2.12 15.95
N ASP A 33 10.97 -1.80 16.15
CA ASP A 33 9.90 -2.78 15.92
C ASP A 33 9.80 -3.13 14.44
N LEU A 34 9.97 -2.13 13.59
CA LEU A 34 9.92 -2.34 12.15
C LEU A 34 11.10 -3.20 11.70
N LEU A 35 12.27 -2.95 12.26
CA LEU A 35 13.47 -3.73 11.94
C LEU A 35 13.26 -5.21 12.27
N SER A 36 12.68 -5.49 13.44
CA SER A 36 12.37 -6.86 13.83
C SER A 36 11.43 -7.53 12.82
N SER A 37 10.40 -6.79 12.39
CA SER A 37 9.44 -7.32 11.43
C SER A 37 10.04 -7.56 10.06
N VAL A 38 10.85 -6.61 9.59
CA VAL A 38 11.48 -6.72 8.28
C VAL A 38 12.42 -7.93 8.24
N ASN A 39 13.13 -8.16 9.33
CA ASN A 39 14.13 -9.22 9.38
C ASN A 39 13.55 -10.59 9.72
N GLU A 40 12.30 -10.65 10.08
CA GLU A 40 11.64 -11.92 10.38
C GLU A 40 11.67 -12.82 9.17
N GLY A 41 12.26 -13.98 9.32
CA GLY A 41 12.34 -14.95 8.24
C GLY A 41 13.37 -14.67 7.17
N ARG A 42 14.14 -13.61 7.29
CA ARG A 42 15.18 -13.30 6.31
C ARG A 42 16.45 -14.08 6.62
N ALA A 43 17.03 -14.67 5.60
CA ALA A 43 18.32 -15.34 5.73
C ALA A 43 19.43 -14.34 6.02
N GLU A 44 19.33 -13.16 5.41
CA GLU A 44 20.31 -12.08 5.62
C GLU A 44 19.58 -10.85 6.11
N PRO A 45 19.63 -10.59 7.41
CA PRO A 45 18.94 -9.43 7.97
C PRO A 45 19.60 -8.12 7.54
N ILE A 46 18.77 -7.10 7.38
CA ILE A 46 19.30 -5.76 7.10
C ILE A 46 19.65 -5.09 8.43
N THR A 47 20.54 -4.12 8.36
CA THR A 47 20.95 -3.38 9.55
C THR A 47 19.96 -2.26 9.83
N ARG A 48 20.02 -1.77 11.07
CA ARG A 48 19.21 -0.62 11.45
C ARG A 48 19.54 0.59 10.58
N SER A 49 20.82 0.75 10.26
CA SER A 49 21.28 1.84 9.42
C SER A 49 20.66 1.79 8.02
N THR A 50 20.61 0.60 7.44
CA THR A 50 20.00 0.40 6.12
C THR A 50 18.51 0.73 6.17
N LEU A 51 17.83 0.25 7.20
CA LEU A 51 16.40 0.53 7.35
C LEU A 51 16.17 2.03 7.52
N GLN A 52 16.98 2.69 8.33
CA GLN A 52 16.85 4.12 8.57
C GLN A 52 17.01 4.90 7.26
N THR A 53 17.93 4.49 6.42
CA THR A 53 18.13 5.12 5.11
C THR A 53 16.87 4.99 4.26
N GLN A 54 16.26 3.80 4.26
CA GLN A 54 15.04 3.57 3.52
C GLN A 54 13.87 4.40 4.05
N LEU A 55 13.76 4.49 5.37
CA LEU A 55 12.69 5.28 5.99
C LEU A 55 12.85 6.76 5.67
N THR A 56 14.07 7.26 5.72
CA THR A 56 14.33 8.66 5.39
C THR A 56 13.99 8.95 3.94
N ARG A 57 14.30 8.01 3.05
CA ARG A 57 13.96 8.15 1.65
C ARG A 57 12.45 8.21 1.44
N LEU A 58 11.71 7.35 2.14
CA LEU A 58 10.25 7.35 2.06
C LEU A 58 9.65 8.64 2.62
N GLU A 59 10.24 9.17 3.68
CA GLU A 59 9.82 10.47 4.22
C GLU A 59 10.04 11.58 3.18
N THR A 60 11.20 11.57 2.55
CA THR A 60 11.54 12.57 1.54
C THR A 60 10.59 12.49 0.35
N LYS A 61 10.19 11.29 -0.02
CA LYS A 61 9.22 11.09 -1.10
C LYS A 61 7.80 11.47 -0.71
N GLY A 62 7.56 11.70 0.58
CA GLY A 62 6.23 12.09 1.05
C GLY A 62 5.32 10.94 1.44
N TRP A 63 5.83 9.72 1.46
CA TRP A 63 5.03 8.55 1.81
C TRP A 63 4.90 8.34 3.31
N LEU A 64 5.87 8.82 4.09
CA LEU A 64 5.90 8.61 5.53
C LEU A 64 5.90 9.92 6.29
N LEU A 65 5.30 9.89 7.45
CA LEU A 65 5.39 10.95 8.45
C LEU A 65 6.01 10.34 9.70
N SER A 66 6.81 11.12 10.40
CA SER A 66 7.38 10.67 11.65
C SER A 66 6.99 11.62 12.77
N ASP A 67 6.95 11.08 13.96
CA ASP A 67 6.51 11.82 15.13
C ASP A 67 7.38 11.40 16.31
N ASP A 68 8.02 12.38 16.94
CA ASP A 68 8.85 12.11 18.12
C ASP A 68 7.96 12.04 19.34
N GLN A 69 7.75 10.81 19.82
CA GLN A 69 6.96 10.58 21.01
C GLN A 69 7.91 10.14 22.12
N GLY A 70 8.48 11.14 22.78
CA GLY A 70 9.40 10.87 23.87
C GLY A 70 10.70 10.24 23.39
N ARG A 71 10.90 8.98 23.71
CA ARG A 71 12.16 8.30 23.43
C ARG A 71 12.28 7.75 22.04
N ALA A 72 11.18 7.48 21.41
CA ALA A 72 11.17 6.81 20.13
C ALA A 72 10.50 7.64 19.07
N ARG A 73 11.05 7.59 17.86
CA ARG A 73 10.41 8.17 16.71
C ARG A 73 9.47 7.11 16.14
N LEU A 74 8.23 7.51 15.95
CA LEU A 74 7.22 6.63 15.38
C LEU A 74 6.90 7.04 13.96
N TYR A 75 6.73 6.05 13.10
CA TYR A 75 6.44 6.28 11.70
C TYR A 75 5.02 5.85 11.37
N ARG A 76 4.39 6.60 10.51
CA ARG A 76 3.08 6.24 9.98
C ARG A 76 2.99 6.71 8.54
N SER A 77 2.08 6.12 7.80
CA SER A 77 1.87 6.49 6.41
C SER A 77 1.20 7.86 6.32
N SER A 78 1.61 8.63 5.33
CA SER A 78 0.95 9.90 5.01
C SER A 78 -0.40 9.63 4.34
N LEU A 79 -0.57 8.43 3.78
CA LEU A 79 -1.82 7.97 3.18
C LEU A 79 -2.28 6.74 3.95
N THR A 80 -3.60 6.57 4.05
CA THR A 80 -4.12 5.33 4.62
C THR A 80 -3.80 4.19 3.65
N GLU A 81 -3.76 2.96 4.16
CA GLU A 81 -3.55 1.80 3.31
C GLU A 81 -4.56 1.79 2.17
N LYS A 82 -5.81 2.03 2.50
CA LYS A 82 -6.88 2.08 1.50
C LYS A 82 -6.61 3.14 0.45
N GLY A 83 -6.21 4.33 0.88
CA GLY A 83 -5.91 5.42 -0.04
C GLY A 83 -4.72 5.12 -0.93
N GLY A 84 -3.67 4.52 -0.37
CA GLY A 84 -2.49 4.14 -1.13
C GLY A 84 -2.79 3.08 -2.16
N ARG A 85 -3.56 2.07 -1.77
CA ARG A 85 -3.96 1.00 -2.69
C ARG A 85 -4.85 1.52 -3.80
N GLY A 86 -5.77 2.42 -3.47
CA GLY A 86 -6.64 3.03 -4.45
C GLY A 86 -5.88 3.82 -5.49
N LYS A 87 -4.84 4.51 -5.06
CA LYS A 87 -4.00 5.27 -5.97
C LYS A 87 -3.27 4.36 -6.95
N VAL A 88 -2.66 3.29 -6.45
CA VAL A 88 -1.98 2.32 -7.30
C VAL A 88 -2.94 1.72 -8.31
N LEU A 89 -4.13 1.36 -7.85
CA LEU A 89 -5.14 0.77 -8.72
C LEU A 89 -5.59 1.75 -9.80
N THR A 90 -5.76 3.01 -9.43
CA THR A 90 -6.15 4.03 -10.39
C THR A 90 -5.10 4.20 -11.48
N GLU A 91 -3.82 4.22 -11.10
CA GLU A 91 -2.74 4.32 -12.06
C GLU A 91 -2.70 3.12 -13.00
N LEU A 92 -2.84 1.93 -12.45
CA LEU A 92 -2.86 0.70 -13.24
C LEU A 92 -4.00 0.75 -14.25
N LYS A 93 -5.17 1.15 -13.80
CA LYS A 93 -6.35 1.25 -14.65
C LYS A 93 -6.11 2.23 -15.80
N GLN A 94 -5.53 3.39 -15.48
CA GLN A 94 -5.27 4.42 -16.49
C GLN A 94 -4.20 3.99 -17.50
N ARG A 95 -3.12 3.41 -17.02
CA ARG A 95 -1.99 3.07 -17.88
C ARG A 95 -2.22 1.86 -18.77
N PHE A 96 -2.88 0.85 -18.25
CA PHE A 96 -2.95 -0.43 -18.93
C PHE A 96 -4.35 -0.84 -19.36
N PHE A 97 -5.37 -0.19 -18.85
CA PHE A 97 -6.75 -0.59 -19.10
C PHE A 97 -7.62 0.57 -19.61
N GLY A 98 -6.98 1.61 -20.12
CA GLY A 98 -7.69 2.74 -20.72
C GLY A 98 -8.68 3.40 -19.79
N GLY A 99 -8.45 3.34 -18.49
CA GLY A 99 -9.35 3.91 -17.50
C GLY A 99 -10.54 3.04 -17.15
N SER A 100 -10.63 1.84 -17.74
CA SER A 100 -11.79 0.97 -17.54
C SER A 100 -11.55 -0.03 -16.41
N GLY A 101 -12.33 0.09 -15.35
CA GLY A 101 -12.30 -0.89 -14.27
C GLY A 101 -12.80 -2.25 -14.74
N MET A 102 -13.76 -2.26 -15.66
CA MET A 102 -14.29 -3.50 -16.18
C MET A 102 -13.24 -4.27 -16.98
N SER A 103 -12.40 -3.55 -17.74
CA SER A 103 -11.30 -4.19 -18.46
C SER A 103 -10.32 -4.86 -17.52
N LEU A 104 -10.02 -4.19 -16.41
CA LEU A 104 -9.14 -4.75 -15.37
C LEU A 104 -9.76 -6.02 -14.78
N ILE A 105 -11.03 -5.97 -14.40
CA ILE A 105 -11.74 -7.12 -13.83
C ILE A 105 -11.80 -8.27 -14.83
N ARG A 106 -12.09 -7.96 -16.09
CA ARG A 106 -12.15 -8.99 -17.13
C ARG A 106 -10.80 -9.69 -17.28
N CYS A 107 -9.73 -8.94 -17.25
CA CYS A 107 -8.39 -9.51 -17.32
C CYS A 107 -8.14 -10.49 -16.18
N LEU A 108 -8.52 -10.11 -14.95
CA LEU A 108 -8.36 -10.97 -13.79
C LEU A 108 -9.18 -12.26 -13.92
N VAL A 109 -10.39 -12.15 -14.40
CA VAL A 109 -11.27 -13.30 -14.53
C VAL A 109 -10.82 -14.22 -15.65
N GLU A 110 -10.54 -13.65 -16.83
CA GLU A 110 -10.23 -14.45 -18.02
C GLU A 110 -8.84 -15.06 -18.00
N ASP A 111 -7.90 -14.37 -17.39
CA ASP A 111 -6.52 -14.85 -17.35
C ASP A 111 -6.20 -15.72 -16.13
N GLY A 112 -7.25 -16.10 -15.38
CA GLY A 112 -7.07 -16.99 -14.24
C GLY A 112 -6.47 -16.37 -13.02
N GLY A 113 -6.55 -15.05 -12.89
CA GLY A 113 -6.03 -14.35 -11.73
C GLY A 113 -6.89 -14.46 -10.49
N LEU A 114 -8.09 -15.05 -10.62
CA LEU A 114 -9.00 -15.26 -9.51
C LEU A 114 -9.31 -16.74 -9.36
N THR A 115 -9.31 -17.20 -8.10
CA THR A 115 -9.75 -18.57 -7.79
C THR A 115 -11.27 -18.62 -7.81
N ASP A 116 -11.82 -19.83 -7.78
CA ASP A 116 -13.28 -20.00 -7.71
C ASP A 116 -13.85 -19.37 -6.43
N GLU A 117 -13.13 -19.51 -5.32
CA GLU A 117 -13.54 -18.88 -4.06
C GLU A 117 -13.53 -17.37 -4.18
N GLU A 118 -12.51 -16.82 -4.80
CA GLU A 118 -12.40 -15.38 -4.98
C GLU A 118 -13.49 -14.85 -5.91
N MET A 119 -13.89 -15.63 -6.92
CA MET A 119 -14.99 -15.22 -7.78
C MET A 119 -16.31 -15.17 -7.03
N ALA A 120 -16.52 -16.14 -6.14
CA ALA A 120 -17.71 -16.12 -5.31
C ALA A 120 -17.71 -14.92 -4.38
N GLU A 121 -16.55 -14.60 -3.79
CA GLU A 121 -16.40 -13.42 -2.96
C GLU A 121 -16.68 -12.14 -3.76
N LEU A 122 -16.20 -12.09 -4.99
CA LEU A 122 -16.42 -10.92 -5.85
C LEU A 122 -17.89 -10.69 -6.08
N ASN A 123 -18.65 -11.75 -6.37
CA ASN A 123 -20.09 -11.65 -6.55
C ASN A 123 -20.78 -11.12 -5.30
N GLU A 124 -20.40 -11.62 -4.13
CA GLU A 124 -20.94 -11.16 -2.87
C GLU A 124 -20.62 -9.68 -2.64
N LEU A 125 -19.39 -9.31 -2.92
CA LEU A 125 -18.93 -7.93 -2.74
C LEU A 125 -19.73 -6.98 -3.61
N ILE A 126 -19.95 -7.35 -4.86
CA ILE A 126 -20.73 -6.54 -5.80
C ILE A 126 -22.17 -6.38 -5.29
N GLU A 127 -22.79 -7.48 -4.88
CA GLU A 127 -24.17 -7.42 -4.37
C GLU A 127 -24.30 -6.57 -3.13
N THR A 128 -23.37 -6.73 -2.20
CA THR A 128 -23.35 -5.95 -0.96
C THR A 128 -23.21 -4.46 -1.25
N HIS A 129 -22.31 -4.13 -2.18
CA HIS A 129 -22.05 -2.74 -2.53
C HIS A 129 -23.25 -2.11 -3.21
N ARG A 130 -23.91 -2.85 -4.09
CA ARG A 130 -25.12 -2.37 -4.77
C ARG A 130 -26.23 -2.07 -3.79
N LYS A 131 -26.44 -3.00 -2.84
CA LYS A 131 -27.47 -2.80 -1.82
C LYS A 131 -27.19 -1.57 -0.96
N GLY A 132 -25.93 -1.36 -0.64
CA GLY A 132 -25.52 -0.20 0.15
C GLY A 132 -25.72 1.12 -0.58
N ASN A 133 -25.76 1.10 -1.91
CA ASN A 133 -25.92 2.31 -2.73
C ASN A 133 -27.35 2.56 -3.17
N GLN A 134 -28.26 1.68 -2.83
CA GLN A 134 -29.66 1.88 -3.20
C GLN A 134 -30.34 2.86 -2.23
N PRO A 135 -31.17 3.76 -2.75
CA PRO A 135 -31.88 4.72 -1.90
C PRO A 135 -32.92 4.05 -1.00
#